data_23a173b9124e3922361e405704668155
#
_entry.id   23a173b9124e3922361e405704668155
#
_cell.length_a   1.000
_cell.length_b   1.000
_cell.length_c   1.000
_cell.angle_alpha   90.00
_cell.angle_beta   90.00
_cell.angle_gamma   90.00
#
_symmetry.space_group_name_H-M   'P 1'
#
loop_
_entity.id
_entity.type
_entity.pdbx_description
1 polymer ?
#
loop_
_entity_poly.entity_id
_entity_poly.type
_entity_poly.pdbx_seq_one_letter_code
_entity_poly.pdbx_strand_id
1 'polypeptide(L)'
;MTPSIYSLFVLGAILTCILTPIVRYVALQKGFVDCPQRARKVHHQATPRLGGAAILLSFLIISAFAGLFVPQFREMIFGANPFVGVILLGSVGVFIIGFLDDLARLAPKTKLIGEFLVAGFVVWGANLSFTEIQFLGLGSLTIPEWLGFGLASLWIVGMTNAINLIDGLDGLASGIALAGLLAVAVVGFLGEIPGVTLLSTLLIGCLLGFLVFNSRPASIFLGDCGSLTLGYLAGCLTLLASFREGGVLDGIFPVLAFAVPIMDCIFAIFRRTMRGRSPFSPDMEHFHHRLMAKGLSHGKAVLAMWAMAFSSSLVSIAAAFGKGDQLFAVFVFFGLGGFILLRYLGYFRFEFFGGGLSTLMDDRKSTKSVEQSIKDAEQIIANAESLEYLEKCLGKAAEGMQFQKAKLTFFQENGRLGSPLNQENHSVGKVVSWSDYEQSGYFSRDKELIVEFSISGRNFAYGKICYHFMDGRSSLSVQDEVLLERIHDSISNLSRKLRKEEVSI
;
A
#
# COMPACT_ATOMS: atom_id res chain seq x y z
N MET A 1 -19.06 30.68 -21.56
CA MET A 1 -19.67 29.78 -20.58
C MET A 1 -18.53 29.02 -19.93
N THR A 2 -18.16 29.39 -18.70
CA THR A 2 -17.26 28.53 -17.90
C THR A 2 -17.99 27.20 -17.70
N PRO A 3 -17.39 26.03 -18.02
CA PRO A 3 -18.00 24.79 -17.66
C PRO A 3 -18.22 24.85 -16.15
N SER A 4 -19.45 24.63 -15.76
CA SER A 4 -19.75 24.66 -14.33
C SER A 4 -18.91 23.57 -13.66
N ILE A 5 -18.44 23.82 -12.45
CA ILE A 5 -17.74 22.81 -11.61
C ILE A 5 -18.50 21.48 -11.62
N TYR A 6 -19.84 21.55 -11.66
CA TYR A 6 -20.73 20.40 -11.77
C TYR A 6 -20.55 19.61 -13.07
N SER A 7 -20.26 20.25 -14.21
CA SER A 7 -20.07 19.52 -15.47
C SER A 7 -18.79 18.69 -15.47
N LEU A 8 -17.69 19.19 -14.89
CA LEU A 8 -16.45 18.43 -14.77
C LEU A 8 -16.62 17.21 -13.84
N PHE A 9 -17.32 17.40 -12.73
CA PHE A 9 -17.68 16.32 -11.82
C PHE A 9 -18.47 15.21 -12.54
N VAL A 10 -19.56 15.59 -13.21
CA VAL A 10 -20.45 14.63 -13.90
C VAL A 10 -19.73 13.94 -15.05
N LEU A 11 -18.98 14.69 -15.86
CA LEU A 11 -18.19 14.11 -16.97
C LEU A 11 -17.11 13.16 -16.46
N GLY A 12 -16.42 13.49 -15.35
CA GLY A 12 -15.46 12.61 -14.67
C GLY A 12 -16.10 11.30 -14.25
N ALA A 13 -17.25 11.37 -13.58
CA ALA A 13 -17.96 10.18 -13.11
C ALA A 13 -18.44 9.30 -14.28
N ILE A 14 -19.07 9.89 -15.30
CA ILE A 14 -19.60 9.15 -16.45
C ILE A 14 -18.46 8.51 -17.24
N LEU A 15 -17.41 9.28 -17.60
CA LEU A 15 -16.32 8.76 -18.41
C LEU A 15 -15.57 7.62 -17.69
N THR A 16 -15.28 7.78 -16.39
CA THR A 16 -14.64 6.71 -15.62
C THR A 16 -15.54 5.48 -15.49
N CYS A 17 -16.85 5.68 -15.31
CA CYS A 17 -17.81 4.59 -15.28
C CYS A 17 -17.84 3.82 -16.62
N ILE A 18 -17.66 4.49 -17.76
CA ILE A 18 -17.57 3.87 -19.08
C ILE A 18 -16.21 3.19 -19.30
N LEU A 19 -15.10 3.85 -18.93
CA LEU A 19 -13.76 3.31 -19.18
C LEU A 19 -13.41 2.14 -18.27
N THR A 20 -13.94 2.09 -17.04
CA THR A 20 -13.59 1.03 -16.07
C THR A 20 -13.91 -0.39 -16.59
N PRO A 21 -15.10 -0.68 -17.15
CA PRO A 21 -15.37 -1.99 -17.75
C PRO A 21 -14.45 -2.34 -18.93
N ILE A 22 -14.06 -1.35 -19.73
CA ILE A 22 -13.15 -1.52 -20.88
C ILE A 22 -11.76 -1.90 -20.36
N VAL A 23 -11.24 -1.13 -19.40
CA VAL A 23 -9.93 -1.41 -18.77
C VAL A 23 -9.96 -2.78 -18.09
N ARG A 24 -11.05 -3.11 -17.39
CA ARG A 24 -11.24 -4.44 -16.77
C ARG A 24 -11.16 -5.56 -17.81
N TYR A 25 -11.84 -5.41 -18.94
CA TYR A 25 -11.80 -6.38 -20.03
C TYR A 25 -10.38 -6.56 -20.58
N VAL A 26 -9.67 -5.47 -20.87
CA VAL A 26 -8.28 -5.50 -21.35
C VAL A 26 -7.36 -6.16 -20.33
N ALA A 27 -7.50 -5.83 -19.05
CA ALA A 27 -6.70 -6.40 -17.97
C ALA A 27 -6.88 -7.91 -17.84
N LEU A 28 -8.12 -8.41 -17.98
CA LEU A 28 -8.42 -9.85 -18.00
C LEU A 28 -7.78 -10.54 -19.19
N GLN A 29 -7.88 -9.99 -20.40
CA GLN A 29 -7.31 -10.55 -21.63
C GLN A 29 -5.78 -10.60 -21.60
N LYS A 30 -5.14 -9.60 -20.99
CA LYS A 30 -3.68 -9.50 -20.89
C LYS A 30 -3.10 -10.21 -19.67
N GLY A 31 -3.95 -10.75 -18.78
CA GLY A 31 -3.51 -11.43 -17.57
C GLY A 31 -3.00 -10.49 -16.46
N PHE A 32 -3.39 -9.21 -16.47
CA PHE A 32 -3.11 -8.25 -15.39
C PHE A 32 -4.09 -8.48 -14.23
N VAL A 33 -3.96 -9.65 -13.60
CA VAL A 33 -4.89 -10.10 -12.56
C VAL A 33 -4.15 -10.46 -11.28
N ASP A 34 -4.81 -10.20 -10.17
CA ASP A 34 -4.42 -10.72 -8.87
C ASP A 34 -5.03 -12.11 -8.66
N CYS A 35 -4.17 -13.12 -8.63
CA CYS A 35 -4.61 -14.51 -8.43
C CYS A 35 -4.63 -14.86 -6.93
N PRO A 36 -5.69 -15.49 -6.43
CA PRO A 36 -5.84 -15.83 -5.00
C PRO A 36 -4.95 -17.00 -4.51
N GLN A 37 -3.94 -17.40 -5.28
CA GLN A 37 -3.08 -18.56 -4.99
C GLN A 37 -2.17 -18.43 -3.74
N ARG A 38 -2.25 -17.33 -2.98
CA ARG A 38 -1.54 -17.16 -1.72
C ARG A 38 -2.51 -17.14 -0.55
N ALA A 39 -2.17 -17.80 0.54
CA ALA A 39 -2.98 -17.93 1.76
C ALA A 39 -3.49 -16.60 2.37
N ARG A 40 -2.93 -15.47 1.93
CA ARG A 40 -3.26 -14.10 2.39
C ARG A 40 -4.43 -13.43 1.71
N LYS A 41 -5.00 -14.00 0.64
CA LYS A 41 -5.96 -13.24 -0.18
C LYS A 41 -7.40 -13.54 0.20
N VAL A 42 -8.11 -12.48 0.53
CA VAL A 42 -9.53 -12.45 0.91
C VAL A 42 -10.46 -12.78 -0.27
N HIS A 43 -9.93 -12.86 -1.51
CA HIS A 43 -10.71 -13.04 -2.72
C HIS A 43 -10.55 -14.44 -3.31
N HIS A 44 -11.69 -15.05 -3.69
CA HIS A 44 -11.77 -16.38 -4.29
C HIS A 44 -11.71 -16.39 -5.83
N GLN A 45 -11.68 -15.22 -6.47
CA GLN A 45 -11.62 -15.06 -7.93
C GLN A 45 -10.45 -14.18 -8.35
N ALA A 46 -9.88 -14.44 -9.54
CA ALA A 46 -8.87 -13.59 -10.14
C ALA A 46 -9.44 -12.20 -10.45
N THR A 47 -8.96 -11.17 -9.76
CA THR A 47 -9.47 -9.79 -9.92
C THR A 47 -8.44 -8.93 -10.66
N PRO A 48 -8.84 -8.20 -11.72
CA PRO A 48 -7.94 -7.30 -12.46
C PRO A 48 -7.36 -6.19 -11.58
N ARG A 49 -6.11 -5.81 -11.86
CA ARG A 49 -5.35 -4.77 -11.13
C ARG A 49 -4.91 -3.66 -12.07
N LEU A 50 -5.83 -2.93 -12.66
CA LEU A 50 -5.47 -1.84 -13.57
C LEU A 50 -6.47 -0.67 -13.48
N GLY A 51 -7.19 -0.58 -12.35
CA GLY A 51 -8.24 0.43 -12.16
C GLY A 51 -7.74 1.86 -12.26
N GLY A 52 -6.50 2.11 -11.83
CA GLY A 52 -5.85 3.41 -11.96
C GLY A 52 -5.79 3.94 -13.38
N ALA A 53 -5.71 3.06 -14.40
CA ALA A 53 -5.73 3.47 -15.79
C ALA A 53 -7.07 4.12 -16.20
N ALA A 54 -8.20 3.60 -15.71
CA ALA A 54 -9.51 4.20 -16.00
C ALA A 54 -9.64 5.59 -15.37
N ILE A 55 -9.17 5.76 -14.14
CA ILE A 55 -9.19 7.05 -13.44
C ILE A 55 -8.30 8.07 -14.17
N LEU A 56 -7.02 7.70 -14.40
CA LEU A 56 -6.07 8.63 -15.02
C LEU A 56 -6.48 9.01 -16.44
N LEU A 57 -6.89 8.05 -17.26
CA LEU A 57 -7.34 8.36 -18.64
C LEU A 57 -8.54 9.29 -18.63
N SER A 58 -9.55 9.06 -17.77
CA SER A 58 -10.70 9.96 -17.65
C SER A 58 -10.27 11.35 -17.21
N PHE A 59 -9.41 11.43 -16.21
CA PHE A 59 -8.89 12.67 -15.66
C PHE A 59 -8.13 13.48 -16.72
N LEU A 60 -7.22 12.84 -17.48
CA LEU A 60 -6.44 13.49 -18.54
C LEU A 60 -7.30 13.91 -19.73
N ILE A 61 -8.22 13.05 -20.20
CA ILE A 61 -9.10 13.36 -21.34
C ILE A 61 -9.96 14.58 -21.03
N ILE A 62 -10.59 14.62 -19.85
CA ILE A 62 -11.46 15.74 -19.48
C ILE A 62 -10.64 17.01 -19.19
N SER A 63 -9.46 16.87 -18.58
CA SER A 63 -8.55 18.01 -18.38
C SER A 63 -8.10 18.61 -19.73
N ALA A 64 -7.75 17.77 -20.70
CA ALA A 64 -7.41 18.22 -22.05
C ALA A 64 -8.60 18.90 -22.74
N PHE A 65 -9.80 18.30 -22.65
CA PHE A 65 -11.02 18.88 -23.18
C PHE A 65 -11.33 20.23 -22.53
N ALA A 66 -11.23 20.33 -21.20
CA ALA A 66 -11.41 21.61 -20.49
C ALA A 66 -10.38 22.64 -20.93
N GLY A 67 -9.12 22.26 -21.17
CA GLY A 67 -8.08 23.13 -21.72
C GLY A 67 -8.37 23.65 -23.13
N LEU A 68 -9.13 22.92 -23.94
CA LEU A 68 -9.55 23.40 -25.29
C LEU A 68 -10.67 24.44 -25.22
N PHE A 69 -11.63 24.28 -24.31
CA PHE A 69 -12.87 25.07 -24.29
C PHE A 69 -12.92 26.13 -23.17
N VAL A 70 -12.04 26.07 -22.17
CA VAL A 70 -11.99 27.02 -21.05
C VAL A 70 -10.69 27.82 -21.13
N PRO A 71 -10.74 29.11 -21.56
CA PRO A 71 -9.51 29.90 -21.69
C PRO A 71 -8.67 29.98 -20.44
N GLN A 72 -9.29 30.14 -19.27
CA GLN A 72 -8.61 30.17 -17.99
C GLN A 72 -7.88 28.85 -17.69
N PHE A 73 -8.48 27.70 -17.98
CA PHE A 73 -7.86 26.38 -17.76
C PHE A 73 -6.74 26.11 -18.78
N ARG A 74 -6.92 26.61 -20.03
CA ARG A 74 -5.85 26.59 -21.05
C ARG A 74 -4.62 27.33 -20.59
N GLU A 75 -4.78 28.50 -19.97
CA GLU A 75 -3.66 29.29 -19.46
C GLU A 75 -2.93 28.54 -18.34
N MET A 76 -3.64 27.83 -17.45
CA MET A 76 -3.05 27.01 -16.39
C MET A 76 -2.31 25.78 -16.93
N ILE A 77 -2.65 25.28 -18.13
CA ILE A 77 -1.99 24.12 -18.76
C ILE A 77 -0.81 24.55 -19.64
N PHE A 78 -0.98 25.60 -20.44
CA PHE A 78 -0.06 25.97 -21.53
C PHE A 78 0.46 27.41 -21.47
N GLY A 79 0.02 28.21 -20.49
CA GLY A 79 0.41 29.60 -20.35
C GLY A 79 1.81 29.80 -19.76
N ALA A 80 2.05 31.04 -19.32
CA ALA A 80 3.35 31.43 -18.76
C ALA A 80 3.69 30.70 -17.42
N ASN A 81 2.66 30.28 -16.67
CA ASN A 81 2.80 29.47 -15.46
C ASN A 81 1.94 28.19 -15.58
N PRO A 82 2.44 27.13 -16.27
CA PRO A 82 1.65 25.97 -16.65
C PRO A 82 1.57 24.93 -15.52
N PHE A 83 1.31 25.34 -14.26
CA PHE A 83 1.35 24.45 -13.09
C PHE A 83 0.39 23.24 -13.23
N VAL A 84 -0.79 23.42 -13.84
CA VAL A 84 -1.72 22.32 -14.11
C VAL A 84 -1.10 21.33 -15.10
N GLY A 85 -0.51 21.84 -16.20
CA GLY A 85 0.13 20.99 -17.20
C GLY A 85 1.29 20.16 -16.63
N VAL A 86 2.09 20.77 -15.76
CA VAL A 86 3.19 20.09 -15.07
C VAL A 86 2.67 19.00 -14.13
N ILE A 87 1.59 19.25 -13.38
CA ILE A 87 0.97 18.24 -12.49
C ILE A 87 0.37 17.10 -13.32
N LEU A 88 -0.31 17.39 -14.43
CA LEU A 88 -0.84 16.36 -15.33
C LEU A 88 0.28 15.49 -15.91
N LEU A 89 1.39 16.09 -16.33
CA LEU A 89 2.56 15.35 -16.82
C LEU A 89 3.19 14.47 -15.72
N GLY A 90 3.34 15.02 -14.51
CA GLY A 90 3.83 14.26 -13.37
C GLY A 90 2.91 13.08 -13.01
N SER A 91 1.58 13.21 -13.16
CA SER A 91 0.64 12.12 -12.92
C SER A 91 0.85 10.94 -13.89
N VAL A 92 1.22 11.22 -15.13
CA VAL A 92 1.63 10.17 -16.10
C VAL A 92 2.93 9.51 -15.67
N GLY A 93 3.90 10.30 -15.20
CA GLY A 93 5.18 9.76 -14.70
C GLY A 93 4.99 8.78 -13.53
N VAL A 94 4.20 9.18 -12.52
CA VAL A 94 3.91 8.31 -11.36
C VAL A 94 3.07 7.09 -11.76
N PHE A 95 2.11 7.26 -12.69
CA PHE A 95 1.34 6.14 -13.22
C PHE A 95 2.26 5.11 -13.90
N ILE A 96 3.24 5.53 -14.69
CA ILE A 96 4.19 4.63 -15.34
C ILE A 96 4.99 3.85 -14.28
N ILE A 97 5.45 4.52 -13.21
CA ILE A 97 6.16 3.85 -12.11
C ILE A 97 5.27 2.78 -11.47
N GLY A 98 4.03 3.11 -11.12
CA GLY A 98 3.08 2.17 -10.54
C GLY A 98 2.70 1.03 -11.49
N PHE A 99 2.53 1.32 -12.77
CA PHE A 99 2.25 0.30 -13.79
C PHE A 99 3.42 -0.69 -13.97
N LEU A 100 4.65 -0.19 -13.95
CA LEU A 100 5.85 -1.04 -13.98
C LEU A 100 5.97 -1.89 -12.70
N ASP A 101 5.55 -1.34 -11.55
CA ASP A 101 5.51 -2.09 -10.29
C ASP A 101 4.46 -3.22 -10.32
N ASP A 102 3.25 -2.93 -10.82
CA ASP A 102 2.21 -3.95 -11.04
C ASP A 102 2.66 -5.07 -11.99
N LEU A 103 3.52 -4.75 -12.98
CA LEU A 103 4.04 -5.70 -13.97
C LEU A 103 5.23 -6.53 -13.45
N ALA A 104 6.23 -5.86 -12.90
CA ALA A 104 7.57 -6.40 -12.68
C ALA A 104 7.99 -6.46 -11.20
N ARG A 105 7.18 -5.89 -10.28
CA ARG A 105 7.52 -5.73 -8.86
C ARG A 105 8.86 -5.04 -8.69
N LEU A 106 8.85 -3.73 -8.80
CA LEU A 106 10.05 -2.92 -8.67
C LEU A 106 10.66 -3.05 -7.26
N ALA A 107 11.98 -2.94 -7.18
CA ALA A 107 12.62 -2.82 -5.88
C ALA A 107 12.17 -1.51 -5.19
N PRO A 108 11.88 -1.52 -3.87
CA PRO A 108 11.36 -0.34 -3.16
C PRO A 108 12.22 0.91 -3.34
N LYS A 109 13.55 0.76 -3.40
CA LYS A 109 14.48 1.87 -3.63
C LYS A 109 14.32 2.48 -5.03
N THR A 110 14.15 1.66 -6.07
CA THR A 110 13.99 2.12 -7.46
C THR A 110 12.68 2.88 -7.61
N LYS A 111 11.59 2.37 -7.04
CA LYS A 111 10.28 3.01 -6.98
C LYS A 111 10.39 4.39 -6.34
N LEU A 112 10.97 4.46 -5.13
CA LEU A 112 11.13 5.69 -4.37
C LEU A 112 11.98 6.74 -5.10
N ILE A 113 13.08 6.34 -5.74
CA ILE A 113 13.91 7.26 -6.55
C ILE A 113 13.09 7.84 -7.70
N GLY A 114 12.33 7.02 -8.42
CA GLY A 114 11.45 7.49 -9.49
C GLY A 114 10.40 8.49 -9.00
N GLU A 115 9.77 8.22 -7.86
CA GLU A 115 8.80 9.10 -7.22
C GLU A 115 9.43 10.46 -6.85
N PHE A 116 10.64 10.47 -6.26
CA PHE A 116 11.35 11.71 -5.94
C PHE A 116 11.75 12.50 -7.18
N LEU A 117 12.16 11.85 -8.28
CA LEU A 117 12.46 12.53 -9.54
C LEU A 117 11.23 13.23 -10.12
N VAL A 118 10.07 12.54 -10.12
CA VAL A 118 8.81 13.14 -10.58
C VAL A 118 8.36 14.26 -9.63
N ALA A 119 8.42 14.04 -8.31
CA ALA A 119 8.04 15.07 -7.33
C ALA A 119 8.92 16.31 -7.45
N GLY A 120 10.25 16.16 -7.55
CA GLY A 120 11.18 17.28 -7.76
C GLY A 120 10.91 18.03 -9.05
N PHE A 121 10.66 17.33 -10.17
CA PHE A 121 10.27 17.94 -11.43
C PHE A 121 9.00 18.79 -11.26
N VAL A 122 7.99 18.27 -10.57
CA VAL A 122 6.70 18.95 -10.36
C VAL A 122 6.82 20.13 -9.40
N VAL A 123 7.55 19.97 -8.29
CA VAL A 123 7.80 21.08 -7.36
C VAL A 123 8.51 22.23 -8.06
N TRP A 124 9.51 21.93 -8.88
CA TRP A 124 10.21 22.92 -9.68
C TRP A 124 9.31 23.54 -10.75
N GLY A 125 8.67 22.72 -11.59
CA GLY A 125 7.93 23.19 -12.76
C GLY A 125 6.58 23.85 -12.44
N ALA A 126 5.95 23.49 -11.32
CA ALA A 126 4.71 24.09 -10.84
C ALA A 126 4.95 25.15 -9.75
N ASN A 127 6.22 25.47 -9.44
CA ASN A 127 6.63 26.45 -8.42
C ASN A 127 6.00 26.18 -7.04
N LEU A 128 6.08 24.92 -6.57
CA LEU A 128 5.49 24.48 -5.32
C LEU A 128 6.48 24.52 -4.13
N SER A 129 7.64 25.20 -4.27
CA SER A 129 8.54 25.48 -3.15
C SER A 129 7.97 26.59 -2.26
N PHE A 130 8.28 26.54 -0.98
CA PHE A 130 7.86 27.52 0.00
C PHE A 130 9.01 27.94 0.91
N THR A 131 8.95 29.16 1.43
CA THR A 131 9.98 29.74 2.31
C THR A 131 9.49 30.02 3.70
N GLU A 132 8.20 29.86 3.96
CA GLU A 132 7.59 30.06 5.25
C GLU A 132 6.48 29.03 5.50
N ILE A 133 6.45 28.47 6.71
CA ILE A 133 5.40 27.56 7.15
C ILE A 133 4.64 28.24 8.29
N GLN A 134 3.35 28.43 8.12
CA GLN A 134 2.47 28.97 9.14
C GLN A 134 1.83 27.85 9.95
N PHE A 135 1.90 27.94 11.26
CA PHE A 135 1.24 27.04 12.20
C PHE A 135 0.14 27.81 12.93
N LEU A 136 -1.08 27.43 12.75
CA LEU A 136 -2.31 27.86 13.41
C LEU A 136 -2.09 28.67 14.72
N GLY A 137 -1.96 29.99 14.64
CA GLY A 137 -1.82 30.85 15.82
C GLY A 137 -0.54 30.68 16.64
N LEU A 138 0.33 29.75 16.31
CA LEU A 138 1.61 29.50 16.97
C LEU A 138 2.78 30.27 16.32
N GLY A 139 2.50 31.05 15.27
CA GLY A 139 3.50 31.78 14.52
C GLY A 139 3.90 31.12 13.20
N SER A 140 4.92 31.70 12.58
CA SER A 140 5.49 31.18 11.32
C SER A 140 6.97 30.82 11.49
N LEU A 141 7.41 29.85 10.71
CA LEU A 141 8.79 29.43 10.60
C LEU A 141 9.32 29.73 9.22
N THR A 142 10.28 30.63 9.12
CA THR A 142 11.00 30.92 7.86
C THR A 142 12.08 29.87 7.61
N ILE A 143 12.12 29.30 6.41
CA ILE A 143 13.08 28.30 6.00
C ILE A 143 13.74 28.69 4.65
N PRO A 144 14.95 28.24 4.37
CA PRO A 144 15.57 28.48 3.08
C PRO A 144 14.81 27.72 1.97
N GLU A 145 14.79 28.28 0.76
CA GLU A 145 14.02 27.77 -0.38
C GLU A 145 14.35 26.33 -0.74
N TRP A 146 15.65 25.93 -0.68
CA TRP A 146 16.05 24.55 -0.94
C TRP A 146 15.42 23.52 0.03
N LEU A 147 15.22 23.95 1.30
CA LEU A 147 14.57 23.13 2.30
C LEU A 147 13.04 23.02 2.01
N GLY A 148 12.43 24.16 1.64
CA GLY A 148 11.00 24.16 1.23
C GLY A 148 10.77 23.31 -0.01
N PHE A 149 11.68 23.34 -0.99
CA PHE A 149 11.67 22.44 -2.14
C PHE A 149 11.75 20.96 -1.71
N GLY A 150 12.69 20.64 -0.84
CA GLY A 150 12.86 19.28 -0.31
C GLY A 150 11.65 18.78 0.45
N LEU A 151 11.06 19.62 1.32
CA LEU A 151 9.87 19.29 2.09
C LEU A 151 8.62 19.14 1.21
N ALA A 152 8.43 19.97 0.19
CA ALA A 152 7.37 19.82 -0.78
C ALA A 152 7.49 18.51 -1.56
N SER A 153 8.69 18.16 -2.01
CA SER A 153 8.97 16.89 -2.69
C SER A 153 8.71 15.69 -1.76
N LEU A 154 9.16 15.77 -0.51
CA LEU A 154 8.92 14.75 0.52
C LEU A 154 7.43 14.59 0.82
N TRP A 155 6.67 15.69 0.85
CA TRP A 155 5.22 15.65 1.04
C TRP A 155 4.53 14.88 -0.10
N ILE A 156 4.84 15.21 -1.36
CA ILE A 156 4.26 14.53 -2.53
C ILE A 156 4.58 13.03 -2.50
N VAL A 157 5.85 12.65 -2.28
CA VAL A 157 6.28 11.26 -2.18
C VAL A 157 5.65 10.55 -0.98
N GLY A 158 5.57 11.24 0.17
CA GLY A 158 4.93 10.73 1.38
C GLY A 158 3.45 10.42 1.15
N MET A 159 2.72 11.32 0.50
CA MET A 159 1.31 11.12 0.14
C MET A 159 1.12 10.01 -0.88
N THR A 160 2.00 9.93 -1.89
CA THR A 160 2.04 8.86 -2.89
C THR A 160 2.10 7.49 -2.20
N ASN A 161 3.04 7.32 -1.28
CA ASN A 161 3.23 6.07 -0.56
C ASN A 161 2.16 5.83 0.52
N ALA A 162 1.65 6.85 1.20
CA ALA A 162 0.62 6.70 2.21
C ALA A 162 -0.71 6.17 1.63
N ILE A 163 -1.13 6.67 0.46
CA ILE A 163 -2.31 6.15 -0.24
C ILE A 163 -2.05 4.75 -0.80
N ASN A 164 -0.84 4.44 -1.28
CA ASN A 164 -0.49 3.12 -1.74
C ASN A 164 -0.49 2.08 -0.60
N LEU A 165 0.04 2.42 0.58
CA LEU A 165 0.07 1.52 1.73
C LEU A 165 -1.32 1.19 2.30
N ILE A 166 -2.28 2.11 2.18
CA ILE A 166 -3.64 1.91 2.70
C ILE A 166 -4.53 1.13 1.71
N ASP A 167 -4.08 0.90 0.47
CA ASP A 167 -4.82 0.17 -0.58
C ASP A 167 -4.80 -1.36 -0.35
N GLY A 168 -5.32 -1.78 0.81
CA GLY A 168 -5.36 -3.18 1.23
C GLY A 168 -6.75 -3.83 1.23
N LEU A 169 -7.84 -3.05 1.08
CA LEU A 169 -9.22 -3.54 1.09
C LEU A 169 -10.04 -2.88 -0.04
N ASP A 170 -11.08 -3.60 -0.53
CA ASP A 170 -11.98 -3.13 -1.58
C ASP A 170 -12.53 -1.74 -1.31
N GLY A 171 -12.24 -0.78 -2.18
CA GLY A 171 -12.70 0.61 -2.11
C GLY A 171 -12.06 1.46 -1.02
N LEU A 172 -11.16 0.93 -0.21
CA LEU A 172 -10.62 1.64 0.95
C LEU A 172 -9.82 2.88 0.53
N ALA A 173 -8.78 2.72 -0.29
CA ALA A 173 -7.94 3.84 -0.73
C ALA A 173 -8.72 4.86 -1.55
N SER A 174 -9.59 4.39 -2.47
CA SER A 174 -10.45 5.26 -3.29
C SER A 174 -11.38 6.13 -2.43
N GLY A 175 -12.00 5.56 -1.37
CA GLY A 175 -12.90 6.31 -0.49
C GLY A 175 -12.18 7.27 0.46
N ILE A 176 -10.99 6.90 0.93
CA ILE A 176 -10.15 7.80 1.75
C ILE A 176 -9.64 8.97 0.91
N ALA A 177 -9.17 8.70 -0.31
CA ALA A 177 -8.77 9.75 -1.24
C ALA A 177 -9.94 10.69 -1.57
N LEU A 178 -11.14 10.14 -1.77
CA LEU A 178 -12.37 10.90 -1.99
C LEU A 178 -12.64 11.87 -0.82
N ALA A 179 -12.55 11.40 0.43
CA ALA A 179 -12.78 12.21 1.61
C ALA A 179 -11.81 13.40 1.69
N GLY A 180 -10.49 13.14 1.52
CA GLY A 180 -9.49 14.21 1.54
C GLY A 180 -9.64 15.20 0.38
N LEU A 181 -9.93 14.71 -0.83
CA LEU A 181 -10.14 15.56 -2.01
C LEU A 181 -11.39 16.43 -1.89
N LEU A 182 -12.44 15.99 -1.20
CA LEU A 182 -13.60 16.85 -0.89
C LEU A 182 -13.18 18.06 -0.05
N ALA A 183 -12.35 17.87 0.98
CA ALA A 183 -11.81 18.99 1.75
C ALA A 183 -10.97 19.93 0.87
N VAL A 184 -10.12 19.38 0.01
CA VAL A 184 -9.30 20.14 -0.94
C VAL A 184 -10.19 20.95 -1.91
N ALA A 185 -11.26 20.36 -2.44
CA ALA A 185 -12.19 21.03 -3.33
C ALA A 185 -12.92 22.19 -2.62
N VAL A 186 -13.37 21.98 -1.37
CA VAL A 186 -14.04 23.02 -0.57
C VAL A 186 -13.07 24.16 -0.25
N VAL A 187 -11.84 23.84 0.18
CA VAL A 187 -10.82 24.87 0.48
C VAL A 187 -10.42 25.62 -0.79
N GLY A 188 -10.25 24.91 -1.91
CA GLY A 188 -9.99 25.54 -3.20
C GLY A 188 -11.11 26.46 -3.65
N PHE A 189 -12.38 26.05 -3.47
CA PHE A 189 -13.55 26.84 -3.82
C PHE A 189 -13.69 28.10 -2.97
N LEU A 190 -13.64 27.95 -1.64
CA LEU A 190 -13.77 29.05 -0.70
C LEU A 190 -12.54 29.98 -0.69
N GLY A 191 -11.36 29.44 -1.02
CA GLY A 191 -10.10 30.19 -1.16
C GLY A 191 -9.91 30.81 -2.54
N GLU A 192 -10.90 30.68 -3.43
CA GLU A 192 -10.84 31.20 -4.79
C GLU A 192 -9.62 30.74 -5.60
N ILE A 193 -9.25 29.44 -5.47
CA ILE A 193 -8.13 28.81 -6.18
C ILE A 193 -8.69 27.92 -7.32
N PRO A 194 -8.92 28.49 -8.53
CA PRO A 194 -9.66 27.79 -9.58
C PRO A 194 -9.04 26.47 -10.02
N GLY A 195 -7.71 26.39 -10.14
CA GLY A 195 -7.01 25.18 -10.55
C GLY A 195 -7.21 24.02 -9.56
N VAL A 196 -7.14 24.30 -8.25
CA VAL A 196 -7.41 23.32 -7.20
C VAL A 196 -8.85 22.85 -7.24
N THR A 197 -9.80 23.80 -7.32
CA THR A 197 -11.24 23.51 -7.36
C THR A 197 -11.61 22.63 -8.55
N LEU A 198 -11.12 22.97 -9.75
CA LEU A 198 -11.44 22.25 -10.99
C LEU A 198 -10.84 20.85 -11.00
N LEU A 199 -9.54 20.71 -10.66
CA LEU A 199 -8.86 19.42 -10.66
C LEU A 199 -9.38 18.48 -9.59
N SER A 200 -9.58 18.97 -8.34
CA SER A 200 -10.10 18.14 -7.27
C SER A 200 -11.53 17.69 -7.53
N THR A 201 -12.39 18.59 -8.03
CA THR A 201 -13.79 18.24 -8.38
C THR A 201 -13.85 17.22 -9.51
N LEU A 202 -13.03 17.36 -10.56
CA LEU A 202 -12.91 16.38 -11.62
C LEU A 202 -12.45 15.02 -11.09
N LEU A 203 -11.41 15.01 -10.27
CA LEU A 203 -10.86 13.76 -9.69
C LEU A 203 -11.87 13.07 -8.75
N ILE A 204 -12.64 13.84 -7.98
CA ILE A 204 -13.77 13.34 -7.18
C ILE A 204 -14.79 12.64 -8.07
N GLY A 205 -15.17 13.26 -9.20
CA GLY A 205 -16.04 12.62 -10.18
C GLY A 205 -15.48 11.29 -10.68
N CYS A 206 -14.21 11.29 -11.11
CA CYS A 206 -13.55 10.06 -11.57
C CYS A 206 -13.54 8.96 -10.49
N LEU A 207 -13.27 9.32 -9.24
CA LEU A 207 -13.27 8.36 -8.12
C LEU A 207 -14.66 7.78 -7.85
N LEU A 208 -15.70 8.58 -7.90
CA LEU A 208 -17.07 8.09 -7.71
C LEU A 208 -17.49 7.15 -8.85
N GLY A 209 -17.13 7.46 -10.10
CA GLY A 209 -17.35 6.55 -11.23
C GLY A 209 -16.61 5.23 -11.08
N PHE A 210 -15.37 5.25 -10.55
CA PHE A 210 -14.57 4.06 -10.29
C PHE A 210 -15.09 3.24 -9.10
N LEU A 211 -15.53 3.88 -8.01
CA LEU A 211 -16.05 3.23 -6.82
C LEU A 211 -17.25 2.32 -7.09
N VAL A 212 -18.02 2.57 -8.14
CA VAL A 212 -19.09 1.66 -8.60
C VAL A 212 -18.57 0.23 -8.84
N PHE A 213 -17.33 0.10 -9.29
CA PHE A 213 -16.68 -1.18 -9.62
C PHE A 213 -15.68 -1.65 -8.58
N ASN A 214 -15.12 -0.73 -7.79
CA ASN A 214 -14.10 -1.01 -6.77
C ASN A 214 -14.67 -1.23 -5.38
N SER A 215 -15.94 -0.83 -5.13
CA SER A 215 -16.62 -1.14 -3.87
C SER A 215 -16.88 -2.63 -3.72
N ARG A 216 -16.93 -3.10 -2.47
CA ARG A 216 -17.07 -4.52 -2.14
C ARG A 216 -18.40 -5.14 -2.61
N PRO A 217 -18.38 -6.30 -3.28
CA PRO A 217 -17.20 -7.04 -3.77
C PRO A 217 -16.59 -6.36 -5.00
N ALA A 218 -15.29 -6.05 -4.94
CA ALA A 218 -14.62 -5.35 -6.03
C ALA A 218 -14.52 -6.21 -7.28
N SER A 219 -14.91 -5.64 -8.43
CA SER A 219 -14.78 -6.27 -9.75
C SER A 219 -13.46 -5.91 -10.45
N ILE A 220 -12.77 -4.88 -9.96
CA ILE A 220 -11.45 -4.42 -10.38
C ILE A 220 -10.77 -3.71 -9.22
N PHE A 221 -9.47 -3.96 -9.03
CA PHE A 221 -8.63 -3.27 -8.05
C PHE A 221 -7.99 -2.04 -8.66
N LEU A 222 -7.65 -1.09 -7.78
CA LEU A 222 -6.98 0.15 -8.14
C LEU A 222 -5.59 -0.10 -8.76
N GLY A 223 -4.82 -1.03 -8.17
CA GLY A 223 -3.44 -1.35 -8.51
C GLY A 223 -2.44 -0.27 -8.04
N ASP A 224 -1.15 -0.60 -8.08
CA ASP A 224 -0.10 0.37 -7.73
C ASP A 224 -0.10 1.56 -8.69
N CYS A 225 -0.41 1.34 -9.97
CA CYS A 225 -0.59 2.41 -10.95
C CYS A 225 -1.66 3.43 -10.52
N GLY A 226 -2.73 2.98 -9.85
CA GLY A 226 -3.81 3.85 -9.39
C GLY A 226 -3.54 4.49 -8.04
N SER A 227 -3.15 3.70 -7.04
CA SER A 227 -2.94 4.20 -5.68
C SER A 227 -1.79 5.21 -5.59
N LEU A 228 -0.67 4.99 -6.32
CA LEU A 228 0.42 5.96 -6.42
C LEU A 228 -0.04 7.24 -7.11
N THR A 229 -0.78 7.13 -8.23
CA THR A 229 -1.29 8.30 -8.97
C THR A 229 -2.25 9.13 -8.12
N LEU A 230 -3.16 8.49 -7.37
CA LEU A 230 -4.07 9.18 -6.46
C LEU A 230 -3.33 9.88 -5.33
N GLY A 231 -2.35 9.21 -4.71
CA GLY A 231 -1.53 9.79 -3.66
C GLY A 231 -0.72 10.99 -4.16
N TYR A 232 -0.13 10.89 -5.35
CA TYR A 232 0.57 11.98 -6.01
C TYR A 232 -0.34 13.18 -6.28
N LEU A 233 -1.50 12.97 -6.90
CA LEU A 233 -2.46 14.05 -7.18
C LEU A 233 -2.98 14.68 -5.89
N ALA A 234 -3.29 13.87 -4.87
CA ALA A 234 -3.68 14.37 -3.55
C ALA A 234 -2.57 15.22 -2.91
N GLY A 235 -1.31 14.77 -3.00
CA GLY A 235 -0.14 15.51 -2.50
C GLY A 235 0.04 16.87 -3.20
N CYS A 236 -0.05 16.91 -4.53
CA CYS A 236 0.05 18.16 -5.30
C CYS A 236 -1.11 19.12 -4.99
N LEU A 237 -2.35 18.60 -4.99
CA LEU A 237 -3.54 19.44 -4.79
C LEU A 237 -3.64 19.97 -3.36
N THR A 238 -3.21 19.22 -2.34
CA THR A 238 -3.14 19.72 -0.97
C THR A 238 -2.09 20.80 -0.79
N LEU A 239 -0.91 20.69 -1.42
CA LEU A 239 0.08 21.75 -1.42
C LEU A 239 -0.50 23.03 -2.06
N LEU A 240 -1.05 22.92 -3.26
CA LEU A 240 -1.66 24.07 -3.95
C LEU A 240 -2.77 24.74 -3.12
N ALA A 241 -3.61 23.94 -2.43
CA ALA A 241 -4.67 24.45 -1.58
C ALA A 241 -4.15 25.15 -0.31
N SER A 242 -2.91 24.84 0.08
CA SER A 242 -2.27 25.32 1.31
C SER A 242 -1.43 26.57 1.12
N PHE A 243 -1.12 26.93 -0.14
CA PHE A 243 -0.35 28.14 -0.41
C PHE A 243 -1.16 29.39 -0.14
N ARG A 244 -0.52 30.37 0.54
CA ARG A 244 -0.99 31.73 0.75
C ARG A 244 -0.12 32.69 -0.07
N GLU A 245 -0.54 33.92 -0.21
CA GLU A 245 0.27 34.96 -0.87
C GLU A 245 1.66 35.09 -0.21
N GLY A 246 2.69 35.32 -1.03
CA GLY A 246 4.07 35.47 -0.56
C GLY A 246 4.84 34.17 -0.32
N GLY A 247 4.34 33.01 -0.74
CA GLY A 247 5.07 31.72 -0.57
C GLY A 247 4.95 31.11 0.82
N VAL A 248 3.91 31.51 1.55
CA VAL A 248 3.58 30.97 2.89
C VAL A 248 2.74 29.72 2.73
N LEU A 249 3.12 28.63 3.41
CA LEU A 249 2.37 27.38 3.44
C LEU A 249 1.57 27.24 4.73
N ASP A 250 0.27 26.96 4.64
CA ASP A 250 -0.52 26.46 5.78
C ASP A 250 -0.18 24.99 6.02
N GLY A 251 0.64 24.72 7.04
CA GLY A 251 1.17 23.39 7.29
C GLY A 251 0.16 22.41 7.90
N ILE A 252 -0.98 22.86 8.40
CA ILE A 252 -1.92 22.02 9.16
C ILE A 252 -3.02 21.43 8.30
N PHE A 253 -3.56 22.21 7.38
CA PHE A 253 -4.65 21.77 6.50
C PHE A 253 -4.32 20.46 5.75
N PRO A 254 -3.18 20.33 5.04
CA PRO A 254 -2.89 19.11 4.29
C PRO A 254 -2.76 17.88 5.19
N VAL A 255 -2.16 18.03 6.37
CA VAL A 255 -1.99 16.93 7.33
C VAL A 255 -3.34 16.44 7.84
N LEU A 256 -4.27 17.34 8.16
CA LEU A 256 -5.60 16.98 8.64
C LEU A 256 -6.49 16.41 7.54
N ALA A 257 -6.41 16.91 6.30
CA ALA A 257 -7.20 16.42 5.18
C ALA A 257 -6.93 14.94 4.88
N PHE A 258 -5.69 14.49 5.10
CA PHE A 258 -5.26 13.11 4.88
C PHE A 258 -4.68 12.46 6.16
N ALA A 259 -5.21 12.82 7.33
CA ALA A 259 -4.69 12.33 8.61
C ALA A 259 -4.68 10.80 8.70
N VAL A 260 -5.70 10.12 8.19
CA VAL A 260 -5.81 8.65 8.27
C VAL A 260 -4.66 7.94 7.55
N PRO A 261 -4.40 8.15 6.24
CA PRO A 261 -3.29 7.49 5.57
C PRO A 261 -1.92 7.93 6.09
N ILE A 262 -1.76 9.21 6.45
CA ILE A 262 -0.51 9.72 7.02
C ILE A 262 -0.18 9.04 8.35
N MET A 263 -1.15 8.96 9.26
CA MET A 263 -0.96 8.34 10.57
C MET A 263 -0.70 6.83 10.43
N ASP A 264 -1.42 6.13 9.55
CA ASP A 264 -1.17 4.70 9.30
C ASP A 264 0.25 4.45 8.80
N CYS A 265 0.73 5.29 7.86
CA CYS A 265 2.09 5.24 7.33
C CYS A 265 3.15 5.54 8.42
N ILE A 266 2.98 6.62 9.19
CA ILE A 266 3.90 7.00 10.27
C ILE A 266 3.98 5.89 11.32
N PHE A 267 2.84 5.33 11.75
CA PHE A 267 2.85 4.26 12.73
C PHE A 267 3.48 2.97 12.17
N ALA A 268 3.31 2.66 10.89
CA ALA A 268 3.97 1.53 10.26
C ALA A 268 5.50 1.71 10.28
N ILE A 269 6.00 2.89 9.87
CA ILE A 269 7.44 3.23 9.90
C ILE A 269 7.98 3.18 11.34
N PHE A 270 7.27 3.80 12.28
CA PHE A 270 7.65 3.83 13.70
C PHE A 270 7.78 2.41 14.29
N ARG A 271 6.77 1.56 14.09
CA ARG A 271 6.80 0.16 14.57
C ARG A 271 7.97 -0.63 13.99
N ARG A 272 8.17 -0.53 12.66
CA ARG A 272 9.27 -1.23 11.98
C ARG A 272 10.63 -0.79 12.54
N THR A 273 10.83 0.51 12.68
CA THR A 273 12.08 1.07 13.23
C THR A 273 12.30 0.67 14.69
N MET A 274 11.27 0.74 15.52
CA MET A 274 11.35 0.32 16.94
C MET A 274 11.68 -1.17 17.07
N ARG A 275 11.17 -2.00 16.17
CA ARG A 275 11.49 -3.45 16.12
C ARG A 275 12.82 -3.75 15.41
N GLY A 276 13.59 -2.73 15.02
CA GLY A 276 14.88 -2.87 14.34
C GLY A 276 14.78 -3.40 12.91
N ARG A 277 13.60 -3.29 12.27
CA ARG A 277 13.35 -3.68 10.88
C ARG A 277 13.53 -2.51 9.95
N SER A 278 13.76 -2.82 8.65
CA SER A 278 13.75 -1.80 7.61
C SER A 278 12.37 -1.13 7.53
N PRO A 279 12.30 0.22 7.37
CA PRO A 279 11.05 0.92 7.09
C PRO A 279 10.28 0.36 5.87
N PHE A 280 10.98 -0.29 4.94
CA PHE A 280 10.44 -0.88 3.71
C PHE A 280 10.02 -2.36 3.85
N SER A 281 10.19 -2.96 5.04
CA SER A 281 9.77 -4.35 5.25
C SER A 281 8.23 -4.46 5.23
N PRO A 282 7.66 -5.61 4.78
CA PRO A 282 6.22 -5.84 4.84
C PRO A 282 5.69 -5.69 6.27
N ASP A 283 4.48 -5.13 6.41
CA ASP A 283 3.78 -4.97 7.69
C ASP A 283 2.29 -5.30 7.50
N MET A 284 1.72 -6.05 8.40
CA MET A 284 0.29 -6.40 8.41
C MET A 284 -0.44 -5.79 9.62
N GLU A 285 0.15 -4.78 10.28
CA GLU A 285 -0.44 -4.12 11.43
C GLU A 285 -1.04 -2.74 11.08
N HIS A 286 -1.41 -2.53 9.81
CA HIS A 286 -2.14 -1.33 9.37
C HIS A 286 -3.50 -1.22 10.05
N PHE A 287 -4.09 -0.03 10.10
CA PHE A 287 -5.37 0.23 10.78
C PHE A 287 -6.46 -0.74 10.37
N HIS A 288 -6.62 -1.02 9.08
CA HIS A 288 -7.63 -1.94 8.57
C HIS A 288 -7.41 -3.38 9.06
N HIS A 289 -6.16 -3.87 9.11
CA HIS A 289 -5.86 -5.19 9.67
C HIS A 289 -6.17 -5.27 11.16
N ARG A 290 -5.84 -4.22 11.92
CA ARG A 290 -6.14 -4.16 13.36
C ARG A 290 -7.64 -4.10 13.65
N LEU A 291 -8.42 -3.38 12.82
CA LEU A 291 -9.87 -3.35 12.93
C LEU A 291 -10.47 -4.74 12.68
N MET A 292 -9.99 -5.46 11.65
CA MET A 292 -10.42 -6.83 11.37
C MET A 292 -10.00 -7.80 12.47
N ALA A 293 -8.79 -7.68 13.02
CA ALA A 293 -8.34 -8.46 14.17
C ALA A 293 -9.19 -8.23 15.43
N LYS A 294 -9.86 -7.08 15.55
CA LYS A 294 -10.86 -6.79 16.59
C LYS A 294 -12.27 -7.34 16.30
N GLY A 295 -12.42 -8.11 15.21
CA GLY A 295 -13.68 -8.76 14.85
C GLY A 295 -14.58 -7.95 13.91
N LEU A 296 -14.13 -6.81 13.36
CA LEU A 296 -14.91 -6.13 12.33
C LEU A 296 -14.82 -6.89 11.01
N SER A 297 -15.97 -7.06 10.36
CA SER A 297 -15.97 -7.57 8.99
C SER A 297 -15.29 -6.56 8.04
N HIS A 298 -14.77 -7.04 6.91
CA HIS A 298 -14.14 -6.23 5.86
C HIS A 298 -14.91 -4.92 5.57
N GLY A 299 -16.21 -5.00 5.23
CA GLY A 299 -17.01 -3.82 4.93
C GLY A 299 -17.17 -2.86 6.11
N LYS A 300 -17.28 -3.38 7.36
CA LYS A 300 -17.33 -2.53 8.56
C LYS A 300 -15.99 -1.83 8.82
N ALA A 301 -14.87 -2.51 8.56
CA ALA A 301 -13.54 -1.89 8.69
C ALA A 301 -13.36 -0.76 7.67
N VAL A 302 -13.74 -0.97 6.40
CA VAL A 302 -13.72 0.07 5.36
C VAL A 302 -14.60 1.25 5.74
N LEU A 303 -15.85 1.01 6.15
CA LEU A 303 -16.78 2.07 6.56
C LEU A 303 -16.26 2.87 7.76
N ALA A 304 -15.68 2.21 8.76
CA ALA A 304 -15.07 2.88 9.90
C ALA A 304 -13.90 3.79 9.48
N MET A 305 -13.03 3.32 8.59
CA MET A 305 -11.91 4.11 8.08
C MET A 305 -12.38 5.27 7.19
N TRP A 306 -13.43 5.08 6.38
CA TRP A 306 -14.06 6.18 5.64
C TRP A 306 -14.63 7.23 6.60
N ALA A 307 -15.37 6.81 7.63
CA ALA A 307 -15.93 7.73 8.62
C ALA A 307 -14.83 8.56 9.32
N MET A 308 -13.70 7.93 9.66
CA MET A 308 -12.55 8.63 10.21
C MET A 308 -11.95 9.64 9.21
N ALA A 309 -11.80 9.26 7.94
CA ALA A 309 -11.27 10.13 6.89
C ALA A 309 -12.22 11.31 6.62
N PHE A 310 -13.52 11.09 6.50
CA PHE A 310 -14.50 12.17 6.34
C PHE A 310 -14.52 13.10 7.55
N SER A 311 -14.43 12.57 8.77
CA SER A 311 -14.36 13.39 9.99
C SER A 311 -13.11 14.25 10.02
N SER A 312 -11.93 13.69 9.70
CA SER A 312 -10.68 14.48 9.65
C SER A 312 -10.71 15.52 8.52
N SER A 313 -11.35 15.22 7.38
CA SER A 313 -11.55 16.17 6.29
C SER A 313 -12.43 17.36 6.69
N LEU A 314 -13.52 17.14 7.44
CA LEU A 314 -14.35 18.22 7.97
C LEU A 314 -13.56 19.12 8.93
N VAL A 315 -12.71 18.52 9.76
CA VAL A 315 -11.82 19.26 10.66
C VAL A 315 -10.80 20.07 9.90
N SER A 316 -10.24 19.53 8.82
CA SER A 316 -9.26 20.25 8.00
C SER A 316 -9.88 21.51 7.35
N ILE A 317 -11.14 21.42 6.89
CA ILE A 317 -11.88 22.58 6.39
C ILE A 317 -12.07 23.64 7.49
N ALA A 318 -12.51 23.21 8.69
CA ALA A 318 -12.65 24.10 9.82
C ALA A 318 -11.30 24.74 10.20
N ALA A 319 -10.20 24.00 10.13
CA ALA A 319 -8.85 24.50 10.38
C ALA A 319 -8.41 25.54 9.36
N ALA A 320 -8.73 25.36 8.08
CA ALA A 320 -8.34 26.28 7.01
C ALA A 320 -9.00 27.67 7.13
N PHE A 321 -10.20 27.76 7.74
CA PHE A 321 -10.98 29.01 7.84
C PHE A 321 -11.27 29.45 9.28
N GLY A 322 -10.96 28.62 10.26
CA GLY A 322 -11.26 28.89 11.68
C GLY A 322 -10.34 29.93 12.28
N LYS A 323 -10.80 30.58 13.37
CA LYS A 323 -10.03 31.56 14.15
C LYS A 323 -9.73 31.01 15.56
N GLY A 324 -8.46 31.12 15.96
CA GLY A 324 -7.92 30.94 17.31
C GLY A 324 -8.61 29.91 18.23
N ASP A 325 -9.54 30.34 19.06
CA ASP A 325 -10.13 29.51 20.12
C ASP A 325 -10.96 28.32 19.60
N GLN A 326 -11.62 28.49 18.46
CA GLN A 326 -12.40 27.41 17.85
C GLN A 326 -11.49 26.29 17.36
N LEU A 327 -10.31 26.61 16.84
CA LEU A 327 -9.31 25.70 16.37
C LEU A 327 -8.69 24.88 17.52
N PHE A 328 -8.43 25.52 18.64
CA PHE A 328 -7.94 24.82 19.83
C PHE A 328 -8.94 23.75 20.30
N ALA A 329 -10.23 24.11 20.40
CA ALA A 329 -11.29 23.15 20.76
C ALA A 329 -11.37 21.95 19.79
N VAL A 330 -11.27 22.23 18.49
CA VAL A 330 -11.25 21.19 17.43
C VAL A 330 -10.02 20.29 17.59
N PHE A 331 -8.84 20.86 17.83
CA PHE A 331 -7.60 20.09 18.05
C PHE A 331 -7.68 19.20 19.30
N VAL A 332 -8.19 19.72 20.39
CA VAL A 332 -8.35 18.96 21.64
C VAL A 332 -9.33 17.81 21.43
N PHE A 333 -10.48 18.07 20.80
CA PHE A 333 -11.50 17.05 20.56
C PHE A 333 -10.98 15.94 19.65
N PHE A 334 -10.33 16.29 18.53
CA PHE A 334 -9.79 15.31 17.60
C PHE A 334 -8.53 14.62 18.11
N GLY A 335 -7.66 15.33 18.81
CA GLY A 335 -6.50 14.76 19.48
C GLY A 335 -6.90 13.72 20.51
N LEU A 336 -7.92 14.05 21.34
CA LEU A 336 -8.45 13.13 22.34
C LEU A 336 -9.17 11.94 21.69
N GLY A 337 -9.99 12.17 20.68
CA GLY A 337 -10.67 11.12 19.90
C GLY A 337 -9.68 10.20 19.20
N GLY A 338 -8.66 10.76 18.57
CA GLY A 338 -7.56 10.03 17.95
C GLY A 338 -6.76 9.21 18.99
N PHE A 339 -6.46 9.77 20.14
CA PHE A 339 -5.79 9.07 21.23
C PHE A 339 -6.62 7.89 21.75
N ILE A 340 -7.92 8.08 21.98
CA ILE A 340 -8.83 7.02 22.42
C ILE A 340 -8.89 5.91 21.36
N LEU A 341 -8.98 6.27 20.07
CA LEU A 341 -8.98 5.34 18.96
C LEU A 341 -7.68 4.52 18.90
N LEU A 342 -6.53 5.19 18.99
CA LEU A 342 -5.23 4.53 18.97
C LEU A 342 -5.06 3.59 20.17
N ARG A 343 -5.57 3.99 21.34
CA ARG A 343 -5.62 3.11 22.51
C ARG A 343 -6.53 1.92 22.28
N TYR A 344 -7.71 2.12 21.70
CA TYR A 344 -8.64 1.05 21.34
C TYR A 344 -8.02 0.07 20.34
N LEU A 345 -7.32 0.57 19.32
CA LEU A 345 -6.62 -0.25 18.34
C LEU A 345 -5.37 -0.97 18.91
N GLY A 346 -4.99 -0.67 20.16
CA GLY A 346 -3.88 -1.30 20.86
C GLY A 346 -2.50 -0.75 20.49
N TYR A 347 -2.44 0.49 19.95
CA TYR A 347 -1.18 1.18 19.70
C TYR A 347 -0.50 1.66 21.00
N PHE A 348 -1.29 1.99 22.04
CA PHE A 348 -0.80 2.34 23.37
C PHE A 348 -1.14 1.20 24.36
N ARG A 349 -0.51 0.04 24.22
CA ARG A 349 -0.36 -0.83 25.38
C ARG A 349 0.73 -0.23 26.26
N PHE A 350 0.40 0.06 27.52
CA PHE A 350 1.35 0.57 28.53
C PHE A 350 2.58 -0.32 28.71
N GLU A 351 2.55 -1.55 28.22
CA GLU A 351 3.70 -2.46 28.12
C GLU A 351 4.84 -1.88 27.27
N PHE A 352 4.53 -0.97 26.31
CA PHE A 352 5.55 -0.24 25.55
C PHE A 352 6.31 0.80 26.39
N PHE A 353 5.68 1.35 27.44
CA PHE A 353 6.30 2.33 28.34
C PHE A 353 6.67 1.76 29.72
N GLY A 354 6.12 0.61 30.10
CA GLY A 354 6.33 -0.03 31.41
C GLY A 354 7.20 -1.29 31.38
N GLY A 355 7.31 -1.95 30.25
CA GLY A 355 8.32 -2.98 30.00
C GLY A 355 9.62 -2.30 29.61
N GLY A 356 10.60 -2.31 30.50
CA GLY A 356 11.84 -1.57 30.33
C GLY A 356 12.53 -1.85 28.99
N LEU A 357 13.45 -0.99 28.63
CA LEU A 357 14.32 -1.08 27.44
C LEU A 357 14.90 -2.51 27.23
N SER A 358 14.92 -3.35 28.27
CA SER A 358 15.32 -4.76 28.28
C SER A 358 14.38 -5.65 27.44
N THR A 359 13.05 -5.53 27.57
CA THR A 359 12.10 -6.35 26.79
C THR A 359 12.13 -6.00 25.30
N LEU A 360 12.29 -4.72 24.97
CA LEU A 360 12.48 -4.27 23.58
C LEU A 360 13.84 -4.74 23.00
N MET A 361 14.86 -4.83 23.83
CA MET A 361 16.18 -5.35 23.41
C MET A 361 16.17 -6.88 23.25
N ASP A 362 15.40 -7.59 24.07
CA ASP A 362 15.26 -9.06 24.00
C ASP A 362 14.39 -9.45 22.78
N ASP A 363 13.29 -8.76 22.52
CA ASP A 363 12.50 -8.89 21.28
C ASP A 363 13.33 -8.59 20.03
N ARG A 364 14.21 -7.58 20.12
CA ARG A 364 15.10 -7.20 19.03
C ARG A 364 16.20 -8.23 18.77
N LYS A 365 16.71 -8.87 19.82
CA LYS A 365 17.69 -9.97 19.70
C LYS A 365 17.04 -11.22 19.12
N SER A 366 15.85 -11.60 19.63
CA SER A 366 15.08 -12.73 19.13
C SER A 366 14.73 -12.54 17.65
N THR A 367 14.20 -11.39 17.25
CA THR A 367 13.88 -11.07 15.86
C THR A 367 15.11 -11.13 14.94
N LYS A 368 16.27 -10.62 15.38
CA LYS A 368 17.50 -10.71 14.61
C LYS A 368 18.02 -12.13 14.44
N SER A 369 17.90 -12.95 15.49
CA SER A 369 18.29 -14.37 15.44
C SER A 369 17.44 -15.13 14.42
N VAL A 370 16.12 -14.96 14.46
CA VAL A 370 15.19 -15.58 13.49
C VAL A 370 15.48 -15.12 12.07
N GLU A 371 15.65 -13.82 11.88
CA GLU A 371 15.96 -13.26 10.55
C GLU A 371 17.31 -13.74 10.00
N GLN A 372 18.30 -13.96 10.87
CA GLN A 372 19.59 -14.52 10.47
C GLN A 372 19.44 -16.01 10.06
N SER A 373 18.71 -16.82 10.82
CA SER A 373 18.46 -18.23 10.47
C SER A 373 17.74 -18.37 9.11
N ILE A 374 16.81 -17.45 8.81
CA ILE A 374 16.13 -17.44 7.51
C ILE A 374 17.09 -17.03 6.37
N LYS A 375 17.94 -16.02 6.57
CA LYS A 375 18.97 -15.65 5.59
C LYS A 375 19.94 -16.79 5.31
N ASP A 376 20.35 -17.52 6.35
CA ASP A 376 21.22 -18.67 6.20
C ASP A 376 20.50 -19.79 5.40
N ALA A 377 19.22 -20.02 5.67
CA ALA A 377 18.40 -20.96 4.90
C ALA A 377 18.26 -20.52 3.42
N GLU A 378 18.01 -19.23 3.15
CA GLU A 378 17.95 -18.68 1.79
C GLU A 378 19.28 -18.85 1.03
N GLN A 379 20.43 -18.64 1.72
CA GLN A 379 21.75 -18.87 1.12
C GLN A 379 22.00 -20.34 0.77
N ILE A 380 21.57 -21.25 1.64
CA ILE A 380 21.65 -22.70 1.35
C ILE A 380 20.83 -23.05 0.11
N ILE A 381 19.60 -22.50 0.00
CA ILE A 381 18.74 -22.73 -1.17
C ILE A 381 19.35 -22.12 -2.43
N ALA A 382 19.88 -20.89 -2.35
CA ALA A 382 20.46 -20.20 -3.51
C ALA A 382 21.67 -20.94 -4.11
N ASN A 383 22.43 -21.64 -3.27
CA ASN A 383 23.59 -22.43 -3.65
C ASN A 383 23.27 -23.91 -3.89
N ALA A 384 21.98 -24.30 -3.80
CA ALA A 384 21.59 -25.71 -3.96
C ALA A 384 21.61 -26.11 -5.44
N GLU A 385 22.34 -27.17 -5.75
CA GLU A 385 22.36 -27.82 -7.06
C GLU A 385 21.41 -29.02 -7.12
N SER A 386 20.91 -29.48 -5.97
CA SER A 386 19.97 -30.59 -5.89
C SER A 386 18.96 -30.42 -4.75
N LEU A 387 17.89 -31.22 -4.78
CA LEU A 387 16.84 -31.21 -3.75
C LEU A 387 17.33 -31.74 -2.38
N GLU A 388 18.47 -32.42 -2.31
CA GLU A 388 19.02 -32.96 -1.05
C GLU A 388 19.46 -31.86 -0.08
N TYR A 389 19.83 -30.69 -0.59
CA TYR A 389 20.16 -29.52 0.23
C TYR A 389 18.95 -28.93 0.98
N LEU A 390 17.72 -29.25 0.57
CA LEU A 390 16.50 -28.69 1.17
C LEU A 390 16.28 -29.17 2.62
N GLU A 391 16.69 -30.39 2.96
CA GLU A 391 16.60 -30.86 4.35
C GLU A 391 17.44 -30.00 5.29
N LYS A 392 18.67 -29.68 4.88
CA LYS A 392 19.56 -28.80 5.63
C LYS A 392 19.01 -27.38 5.76
N CYS A 393 18.35 -26.88 4.70
CA CYS A 393 17.65 -25.61 4.72
C CYS A 393 16.50 -25.59 5.72
N LEU A 394 15.66 -26.62 5.71
CA LEU A 394 14.53 -26.74 6.64
C LEU A 394 15.01 -26.82 8.09
N GLY A 395 16.12 -27.52 8.37
CA GLY A 395 16.74 -27.54 9.70
C GLY A 395 17.17 -26.16 10.18
N LYS A 396 17.82 -25.38 9.31
CA LYS A 396 18.22 -24.00 9.64
C LYS A 396 17.03 -23.07 9.87
N ALA A 397 15.98 -23.21 9.08
CA ALA A 397 14.75 -22.45 9.27
C ALA A 397 14.06 -22.82 10.60
N ALA A 398 14.06 -24.10 10.97
CA ALA A 398 13.47 -24.58 12.19
C ALA A 398 14.14 -24.02 13.46
N GLU A 399 15.47 -23.85 13.46
CA GLU A 399 16.21 -23.23 14.55
C GLU A 399 15.68 -21.83 14.91
N GLY A 400 15.27 -21.05 13.88
CA GLY A 400 14.72 -19.72 14.07
C GLY A 400 13.23 -19.70 14.38
N MET A 401 12.45 -20.55 13.72
CA MET A 401 10.99 -20.48 13.70
C MET A 401 10.31 -21.47 14.66
N GLN A 402 11.08 -22.37 15.26
CA GLN A 402 10.60 -23.33 16.24
C GLN A 402 9.49 -24.28 15.73
N PHE A 403 9.47 -24.63 14.44
CA PHE A 403 8.64 -25.75 13.99
C PHE A 403 9.36 -27.08 14.21
N GLN A 404 8.60 -28.12 14.50
CA GLN A 404 9.16 -29.43 14.87
C GLN A 404 9.23 -30.40 13.69
N LYS A 405 8.47 -30.13 12.63
CA LYS A 405 8.47 -30.97 11.43
C LYS A 405 8.16 -30.14 10.17
N ALA A 406 8.84 -30.44 9.10
CA ALA A 406 8.50 -29.94 7.77
C ALA A 406 8.46 -31.08 6.78
N LYS A 407 7.44 -31.09 5.90
CA LYS A 407 7.30 -32.08 4.83
C LYS A 407 7.11 -31.36 3.49
N LEU A 408 8.07 -31.55 2.60
CA LEU A 408 8.06 -31.04 1.25
C LEU A 408 7.77 -32.18 0.27
N THR A 409 6.68 -32.08 -0.46
CA THR A 409 6.27 -33.08 -1.44
C THR A 409 6.38 -32.47 -2.83
N PHE A 410 7.17 -33.08 -3.70
CA PHE A 410 7.28 -32.67 -5.11
C PHE A 410 6.36 -33.50 -6.00
N PHE A 411 5.81 -32.88 -7.02
CA PHE A 411 5.07 -33.54 -8.09
C PHE A 411 5.99 -33.81 -9.26
N GLN A 412 5.79 -34.99 -9.91
CA GLN A 412 6.53 -35.39 -11.10
C GLN A 412 5.60 -35.82 -12.22
N GLU A 413 6.01 -35.54 -13.45
CA GLU A 413 5.36 -36.03 -14.64
C GLU A 413 6.44 -36.49 -15.66
N ASN A 414 6.36 -37.74 -16.13
CA ASN A 414 7.34 -38.33 -17.05
C ASN A 414 8.80 -38.18 -16.57
N GLY A 415 9.06 -38.30 -15.26
CA GLY A 415 10.38 -38.20 -14.66
C GLY A 415 10.90 -36.75 -14.49
N ARG A 416 10.11 -35.74 -14.85
CA ARG A 416 10.46 -34.31 -14.70
C ARG A 416 9.75 -33.67 -13.49
N LEU A 417 10.40 -32.72 -12.86
CA LEU A 417 9.84 -31.97 -11.73
C LEU A 417 8.63 -31.13 -12.20
N GLY A 418 7.52 -31.27 -11.50
CA GLY A 418 6.28 -30.51 -11.70
C GLY A 418 5.29 -31.19 -12.65
N SER A 419 4.02 -30.90 -12.45
CA SER A 419 2.88 -31.38 -13.22
C SER A 419 2.05 -30.19 -13.72
N PRO A 420 1.35 -30.30 -14.88
CA PRO A 420 0.47 -29.24 -15.35
C PRO A 420 -0.59 -28.85 -14.32
N LEU A 421 -0.87 -27.53 -14.20
CA LEU A 421 -1.84 -27.00 -13.20
C LEU A 421 -3.27 -27.51 -13.40
N ASN A 422 -3.60 -27.99 -14.61
CA ASN A 422 -4.95 -28.46 -14.96
C ASN A 422 -5.21 -29.95 -14.64
N GLN A 423 -4.26 -30.65 -14.02
CA GLN A 423 -4.47 -32.03 -13.58
C GLN A 423 -4.99 -32.05 -12.15
N GLU A 424 -6.13 -32.70 -11.91
CA GLU A 424 -6.70 -32.84 -10.56
C GLU A 424 -5.91 -33.84 -9.68
N ASN A 425 -5.24 -34.85 -10.29
CA ASN A 425 -4.42 -35.83 -9.59
C ASN A 425 -2.95 -35.72 -10.02
N HIS A 426 -2.13 -35.13 -9.17
CA HIS A 426 -0.69 -35.05 -9.38
C HIS A 426 0.00 -36.34 -8.92
N SER A 427 0.91 -36.89 -9.76
CA SER A 427 1.78 -37.98 -9.31
C SER A 427 2.80 -37.45 -8.29
N VAL A 428 2.92 -38.14 -7.16
CA VAL A 428 3.89 -37.78 -6.11
C VAL A 428 5.25 -38.33 -6.54
N GLY A 429 6.22 -37.43 -6.66
CA GLY A 429 7.61 -37.77 -6.93
C GLY A 429 8.44 -37.89 -5.66
N LYS A 430 9.41 -37.04 -5.46
CA LYS A 430 10.30 -37.05 -4.29
C LYS A 430 9.66 -36.37 -3.11
N VAL A 431 9.83 -36.94 -1.90
CA VAL A 431 9.45 -36.33 -0.61
C VAL A 431 10.70 -36.05 0.16
N VAL A 432 10.89 -34.79 0.58
CA VAL A 432 11.94 -34.35 1.50
C VAL A 432 11.27 -34.04 2.83
N SER A 433 11.73 -34.62 3.93
CA SER A 433 11.17 -34.35 5.26
C SER A 433 12.29 -34.07 6.25
N TRP A 434 12.07 -33.06 7.08
CA TRP A 434 12.88 -32.76 8.25
C TRP A 434 12.03 -32.88 9.51
N SER A 435 12.57 -33.45 10.57
CA SER A 435 11.91 -33.54 11.87
C SER A 435 12.94 -33.54 13.00
N ASP A 436 12.65 -32.79 14.04
CA ASP A 436 13.41 -32.81 15.29
C ASP A 436 12.73 -33.76 16.26
N TYR A 437 13.30 -34.97 16.38
CA TYR A 437 12.76 -36.01 17.27
C TYR A 437 13.14 -35.81 18.73
N GLU A 438 14.17 -35.03 19.06
CA GLU A 438 14.63 -34.85 20.44
C GLU A 438 13.72 -33.93 21.28
N GLN A 439 12.97 -33.04 20.62
CA GLN A 439 12.00 -32.14 21.29
C GLN A 439 10.57 -32.68 21.34
N SER A 440 10.27 -33.82 20.72
CA SER A 440 8.92 -34.39 20.65
C SER A 440 8.55 -35.23 21.91
N GLY A 441 8.79 -34.68 23.11
CA GLY A 441 8.23 -35.21 24.35
C GLY A 441 6.73 -34.94 24.42
N TYR A 442 5.92 -36.05 24.46
CA TYR A 442 4.49 -36.11 24.83
C TYR A 442 3.64 -34.82 24.53
N PHE A 443 3.39 -34.50 23.29
CA PHE A 443 2.40 -33.51 22.94
C PHE A 443 1.08 -34.18 22.49
N SER A 444 -0.04 -33.70 23.04
CA SER A 444 -1.37 -34.12 22.63
C SER A 444 -1.60 -33.74 21.17
N ARG A 445 -2.05 -34.69 20.34
CA ARG A 445 -2.41 -34.47 18.92
C ARG A 445 -3.46 -33.36 18.67
N ASP A 446 -4.17 -32.94 19.72
CA ASP A 446 -5.25 -31.95 19.64
C ASP A 446 -4.77 -30.49 19.58
N LYS A 447 -3.45 -30.23 19.56
CA LYS A 447 -2.88 -28.87 19.56
C LYS A 447 -1.76 -28.68 18.51
N GLU A 448 -1.84 -29.38 17.41
CA GLU A 448 -0.90 -29.22 16.30
C GLU A 448 -1.41 -28.16 15.30
N LEU A 449 -0.61 -27.13 15.03
CA LEU A 449 -0.86 -26.19 13.93
C LEU A 449 -0.10 -26.65 12.69
N ILE A 450 -0.83 -26.94 11.61
CA ILE A 450 -0.25 -27.29 10.31
C ILE A 450 -0.45 -26.12 9.34
N VAL A 451 0.65 -25.67 8.74
CA VAL A 451 0.64 -24.60 7.73
C VAL A 451 1.12 -25.16 6.41
N GLU A 452 0.28 -25.08 5.38
CA GLU A 452 0.57 -25.63 4.05
C GLU A 452 0.73 -24.51 3.02
N PHE A 453 1.78 -24.60 2.19
CA PHE A 453 2.03 -23.73 1.05
C PHE A 453 2.15 -24.57 -0.22
N SER A 454 1.48 -24.15 -1.30
CA SER A 454 1.56 -24.78 -2.62
C SER A 454 2.70 -24.16 -3.43
N ILE A 455 3.62 -24.99 -3.92
CA ILE A 455 4.74 -24.57 -4.75
C ILE A 455 4.32 -24.65 -6.21
N SER A 456 4.14 -23.50 -6.87
CA SER A 456 3.66 -23.45 -8.26
C SER A 456 4.39 -22.39 -9.09
N GLY A 457 4.44 -22.62 -10.42
CA GLY A 457 4.87 -21.66 -11.42
C GLY A 457 3.70 -21.23 -12.32
N ARG A 458 3.99 -20.54 -13.44
CA ARG A 458 2.93 -20.05 -14.35
C ARG A 458 2.02 -21.16 -14.90
N ASN A 459 2.58 -22.32 -15.26
CA ASN A 459 1.84 -23.42 -15.91
C ASN A 459 2.00 -24.77 -15.21
N PHE A 460 2.72 -24.85 -14.09
CA PHE A 460 3.05 -26.09 -13.41
C PHE A 460 2.92 -25.97 -11.90
N ALA A 461 2.37 -27.02 -11.26
CA ALA A 461 2.47 -27.26 -9.85
C ALA A 461 3.74 -28.07 -9.57
N TYR A 462 4.67 -27.56 -8.78
CA TYR A 462 5.92 -28.25 -8.42
C TYR A 462 5.75 -29.14 -7.19
N GLY A 463 4.86 -28.79 -6.29
CA GLY A 463 4.65 -29.53 -5.07
C GLY A 463 3.97 -28.72 -3.97
N LYS A 464 4.11 -29.19 -2.74
CA LYS A 464 3.62 -28.52 -1.55
C LYS A 464 4.57 -28.72 -0.39
N ILE A 465 4.60 -27.74 0.53
CA ILE A 465 5.34 -27.81 1.80
C ILE A 465 4.37 -27.62 2.96
N CYS A 466 4.48 -28.49 3.97
CA CYS A 466 3.71 -28.42 5.21
C CYS A 466 4.68 -28.25 6.37
N TYR A 467 4.44 -27.24 7.20
CA TYR A 467 5.15 -26.98 8.46
C TYR A 467 4.26 -27.37 9.63
N HIS A 468 4.79 -28.07 10.59
CA HIS A 468 4.08 -28.55 11.76
C HIS A 468 4.64 -27.87 13.02
N PHE A 469 3.79 -27.14 13.73
CA PHE A 469 4.08 -26.51 15.01
C PHE A 469 3.37 -27.27 16.11
N MET A 470 4.15 -27.86 17.04
CA MET A 470 3.65 -28.70 18.14
C MET A 470 3.78 -28.01 19.50
N ASP A 471 4.01 -26.70 19.52
CA ASP A 471 4.20 -25.90 20.73
C ASP A 471 2.90 -25.37 21.35
N GLY A 472 1.75 -25.83 20.83
CA GLY A 472 0.43 -25.46 21.34
C GLY A 472 -0.11 -24.12 20.82
N ARG A 473 0.58 -23.48 19.86
CA ARG A 473 0.06 -22.27 19.19
C ARG A 473 -1.15 -22.62 18.33
N SER A 474 -2.15 -21.75 18.32
CA SER A 474 -3.38 -21.91 17.51
C SER A 474 -3.33 -21.18 16.17
N SER A 475 -2.34 -20.29 15.98
CA SER A 475 -2.10 -19.53 14.76
C SER A 475 -0.66 -19.07 14.68
N LEU A 476 -0.16 -18.81 13.47
CA LEU A 476 1.13 -18.17 13.27
C LEU A 476 1.07 -16.69 13.66
N SER A 477 2.19 -16.17 14.16
CA SER A 477 2.39 -14.73 14.13
C SER A 477 2.54 -14.26 12.69
N VAL A 478 2.10 -13.03 12.41
CA VAL A 478 2.27 -12.41 11.07
C VAL A 478 3.74 -12.43 10.62
N GLN A 479 4.66 -12.36 11.59
CA GLN A 479 6.09 -12.40 11.33
C GLN A 479 6.54 -13.79 10.87
N ASP A 480 6.09 -14.85 11.54
CA ASP A 480 6.42 -16.22 11.18
C ASP A 480 5.88 -16.56 9.79
N GLU A 481 4.67 -16.08 9.47
CA GLU A 481 4.06 -16.28 8.16
C GLU A 481 4.88 -15.61 7.04
N VAL A 482 5.33 -14.35 7.22
CA VAL A 482 6.20 -13.65 6.26
C VAL A 482 7.52 -14.39 6.05
N LEU A 483 8.10 -14.92 7.12
CA LEU A 483 9.37 -15.64 7.06
C LEU A 483 9.22 -16.99 6.36
N LEU A 484 8.14 -17.73 6.64
CA LEU A 484 7.81 -18.97 5.92
C LEU A 484 7.58 -18.72 4.42
N GLU A 485 6.91 -17.62 4.05
CA GLU A 485 6.73 -17.24 2.64
C GLU A 485 8.07 -16.97 1.94
N ARG A 486 9.04 -16.35 2.59
CA ARG A 486 10.37 -16.13 2.00
C ARG A 486 11.07 -17.45 1.70
N ILE A 487 11.03 -18.42 2.61
CA ILE A 487 11.57 -19.77 2.40
C ILE A 487 10.84 -20.44 1.23
N HIS A 488 9.50 -20.36 1.23
CA HIS A 488 8.67 -20.91 0.17
C HIS A 488 9.00 -20.31 -1.20
N ASP A 489 9.16 -18.97 -1.30
CA ASP A 489 9.53 -18.29 -2.55
C ASP A 489 10.92 -18.74 -3.03
N SER A 490 11.88 -18.94 -2.13
CA SER A 490 13.22 -19.45 -2.45
C SER A 490 13.18 -20.89 -2.96
N ILE A 491 12.39 -21.77 -2.32
CA ILE A 491 12.17 -23.14 -2.77
C ILE A 491 11.47 -23.17 -4.15
N SER A 492 10.48 -22.31 -4.37
CA SER A 492 9.79 -22.18 -5.65
C SER A 492 10.73 -21.76 -6.79
N ASN A 493 11.67 -20.86 -6.49
CA ASN A 493 12.68 -20.41 -7.45
C ASN A 493 13.69 -21.53 -7.78
N LEU A 494 14.16 -22.27 -6.76
CA LEU A 494 15.01 -23.45 -6.97
C LEU A 494 14.29 -24.49 -7.82
N SER A 495 13.03 -24.80 -7.53
CA SER A 495 12.23 -25.77 -8.29
C SER A 495 12.12 -25.38 -9.78
N ARG A 496 11.97 -24.07 -10.05
CA ARG A 496 11.96 -23.57 -11.45
C ARG A 496 13.32 -23.68 -12.13
N LYS A 497 14.43 -23.43 -11.40
CA LYS A 497 15.79 -23.58 -11.90
C LYS A 497 16.07 -25.03 -12.26
N LEU A 498 15.84 -25.97 -11.35
CA LEU A 498 16.06 -27.39 -11.53
C LEU A 498 15.27 -27.97 -12.72
N ARG A 499 14.01 -27.49 -12.92
CA ARG A 499 13.21 -27.88 -14.09
C ARG A 499 13.81 -27.39 -15.41
N LYS A 500 14.35 -26.18 -15.45
CA LYS A 500 14.96 -25.60 -16.68
C LYS A 500 16.25 -26.33 -17.08
N GLU A 501 17.00 -26.78 -16.09
CA GLU A 501 18.26 -27.47 -16.29
C GLU A 501 18.08 -28.98 -16.61
N GLU A 502 16.82 -29.46 -16.73
CA GLU A 502 16.46 -30.87 -17.00
C GLU A 502 17.08 -31.89 -16.01
N VAL A 503 17.38 -31.44 -14.82
CA VAL A 503 17.96 -32.29 -13.77
C VAL A 503 16.91 -33.33 -13.39
N SER A 504 17.23 -34.61 -13.60
CA SER A 504 16.41 -35.75 -13.16
C SER A 504 16.44 -35.79 -11.60
N ILE A 505 15.28 -35.84 -11.01
CA ILE A 505 15.10 -35.98 -9.58
C ILE A 505 15.23 -37.45 -9.17
#